data_f5e0d628aa6b0d8e9382cd209db68ee4
#
_entry.id   f5e0d628aa6b0d8e9382cd209db68ee4
#
_cell.length_a   1.000
_cell.length_b   1.000
_cell.length_c   1.000
_cell.angle_alpha   90.00
_cell.angle_beta   90.00
_cell.angle_gamma   90.00
#
_symmetry.space_group_name_H-M   'P 1'
#
loop_
_entity.id
_entity.type
_entity.pdbx_description
1 polymer ?
#
loop_
_entity_poly.entity_id
_entity_poly.type
_entity_poly.pdbx_seq_one_letter_code
_entity_poly.pdbx_strand_id
1 'polypeptide(L)'
;PDKALSEAGVDIREDAFPQGLDTMLSREFDGVDLSGGQWQRIAVARGLYRTHDLIVLDEPTAAIDPIEESRIYRQFMEISKDKTAIIVTHRLGSVKEADRVIVMDKGKVIAIAPHRELMKSCRLYSEMYNAQSMWYEKV
;
A
#
# COMPACT_ATOMS: atom_id res chain seq x y z
N PRO A 1 -19.62 4.51 -4.35
CA PRO A 1 -19.00 3.54 -3.44
C PRO A 1 -18.54 2.27 -4.17
N ASP A 2 -19.42 1.64 -4.96
CA ASP A 2 -19.20 0.33 -5.56
C ASP A 2 -17.92 0.23 -6.39
N LYS A 3 -17.61 1.24 -7.19
CA LYS A 3 -16.38 1.29 -7.97
C LYS A 3 -15.14 1.28 -7.07
N ALA A 4 -15.10 2.12 -6.04
CA ALA A 4 -13.96 2.20 -5.13
C ALA A 4 -13.77 0.91 -4.32
N LEU A 5 -14.86 0.26 -3.90
CA LEU A 5 -14.81 -1.03 -3.21
C LEU A 5 -14.31 -2.14 -4.14
N SER A 6 -14.84 -2.23 -5.35
CA SER A 6 -14.40 -3.19 -6.34
C SER A 6 -12.92 -3.01 -6.71
N GLU A 7 -12.46 -1.77 -6.91
CA GLU A 7 -11.06 -1.44 -7.18
C GLU A 7 -10.15 -1.80 -6.01
N ALA A 8 -10.63 -1.68 -4.77
CA ALA A 8 -9.90 -2.11 -3.58
C ALA A 8 -9.98 -3.63 -3.31
N GLY A 9 -10.72 -4.39 -4.13
CA GLY A 9 -10.91 -5.83 -3.94
C GLY A 9 -11.84 -6.18 -2.77
N VAL A 10 -12.80 -5.30 -2.45
CA VAL A 10 -13.84 -5.54 -1.45
C VAL A 10 -15.11 -5.98 -2.17
N ASP A 11 -15.58 -7.18 -1.92
CA ASP A 11 -16.91 -7.64 -2.35
C ASP A 11 -17.88 -7.56 -1.16
N ILE A 12 -18.78 -6.58 -1.21
CA ILE A 12 -19.81 -6.36 -0.17
C ILE A 12 -20.91 -7.45 -0.15
N ARG A 13 -20.85 -8.42 -1.06
CA ARG A 13 -21.78 -9.58 -1.09
C ARG A 13 -21.24 -10.76 -0.30
N GLU A 14 -19.98 -10.71 0.17
CA GLU A 14 -19.41 -11.72 1.05
C GLU A 14 -20.14 -11.75 2.40
N ASP A 15 -20.11 -12.90 3.07
CA ASP A 15 -20.69 -13.09 4.42
C ASP A 15 -20.15 -12.12 5.48
N ALA A 16 -18.97 -11.56 5.23
CA ALA A 16 -18.38 -10.51 6.05
C ALA A 16 -19.18 -9.20 6.06
N PHE A 17 -20.11 -9.02 5.09
CA PHE A 17 -20.90 -7.81 4.95
C PHE A 17 -22.40 -8.11 4.90
N PRO A 18 -23.02 -8.62 6.00
CA PRO A 18 -24.39 -9.12 6.00
C PRO A 18 -25.45 -8.08 5.64
N GLN A 19 -25.13 -6.80 5.73
CA GLN A 19 -26.01 -5.68 5.33
C GLN A 19 -25.42 -4.88 4.16
N GLY A 20 -24.47 -5.46 3.40
CA GLY A 20 -23.81 -4.77 2.30
C GLY A 20 -23.12 -3.48 2.76
N LEU A 21 -23.42 -2.37 2.11
CA LEU A 21 -22.86 -1.04 2.44
C LEU A 21 -23.25 -0.52 3.83
N ASP A 22 -24.35 -0.99 4.38
CA ASP A 22 -24.88 -0.56 5.68
C ASP A 22 -24.36 -1.44 6.83
N THR A 23 -23.46 -2.39 6.52
CA THR A 23 -22.85 -3.24 7.56
C THR A 23 -22.04 -2.42 8.54
N MET A 24 -22.37 -2.52 9.84
CA MET A 24 -21.60 -1.92 10.92
C MET A 24 -20.27 -2.66 11.09
N LEU A 25 -19.15 -1.93 10.96
CA LEU A 25 -17.80 -2.49 10.99
C LEU A 25 -17.13 -2.28 12.35
N SER A 26 -17.81 -2.61 13.43
CA SER A 26 -17.23 -2.55 14.77
C SER A 26 -17.98 -3.45 15.73
N ARG A 27 -17.26 -4.34 16.42
CA ARG A 27 -17.84 -5.18 17.50
C ARG A 27 -18.39 -4.36 18.65
N GLU A 28 -17.83 -3.20 18.94
CA GLU A 28 -18.30 -2.32 20.02
C GLU A 28 -19.72 -1.80 19.78
N PHE A 29 -20.18 -1.84 18.52
CA PHE A 29 -21.51 -1.39 18.11
C PHE A 29 -22.35 -2.54 17.51
N ASP A 30 -22.19 -3.76 18.02
CA ASP A 30 -22.88 -4.96 17.55
C ASP A 30 -22.67 -5.28 16.06
N GLY A 31 -21.57 -4.79 15.50
CA GLY A 31 -21.20 -5.00 14.09
C GLY A 31 -20.27 -6.21 13.89
N VAL A 32 -19.83 -6.36 12.66
CA VAL A 32 -18.89 -7.41 12.26
C VAL A 32 -17.44 -7.01 12.55
N ASP A 33 -16.61 -8.03 12.78
CA ASP A 33 -15.17 -7.86 12.87
C ASP A 33 -14.54 -8.33 11.56
N LEU A 34 -13.74 -7.47 10.97
CA LEU A 34 -13.03 -7.78 9.74
C LEU A 34 -11.60 -8.28 10.05
N SER A 35 -11.10 -9.17 9.21
CA SER A 35 -9.67 -9.51 9.24
C SER A 35 -8.80 -8.28 8.94
N GLY A 36 -7.52 -8.31 9.35
CA GLY A 36 -6.59 -7.22 9.06
C GLY A 36 -6.51 -6.88 7.57
N GLY A 37 -6.53 -7.89 6.69
CA GLY A 37 -6.54 -7.68 5.25
C GLY A 37 -7.82 -7.03 4.73
N GLN A 38 -8.99 -7.39 5.29
CA GLN A 38 -10.26 -6.76 4.94
C GLN A 38 -10.29 -5.29 5.40
N TRP A 39 -9.85 -4.99 6.63
CA TRP A 39 -9.70 -3.62 7.11
C TRP A 39 -8.81 -2.77 6.21
N GLN A 40 -7.71 -3.35 5.75
CA GLN A 40 -6.78 -2.66 4.87
C GLN A 40 -7.40 -2.34 3.50
N ARG A 41 -8.14 -3.29 2.90
CA ARG A 41 -8.88 -3.05 1.65
C ARG A 41 -9.94 -1.96 1.80
N ILE A 42 -10.68 -1.93 2.92
CA ILE A 42 -11.62 -0.85 3.24
C ILE A 42 -10.89 0.51 3.34
N ALA A 43 -9.71 0.55 3.98
CA ALA A 43 -8.92 1.78 4.06
C ALA A 43 -8.47 2.26 2.67
N VAL A 44 -8.04 1.34 1.80
CA VAL A 44 -7.73 1.65 0.39
C VAL A 44 -8.97 2.17 -0.33
N ALA A 45 -10.13 1.49 -0.22
CA ALA A 45 -11.38 1.93 -0.83
C ALA A 45 -11.79 3.35 -0.40
N ARG A 46 -11.59 3.71 0.87
CA ARG A 46 -11.84 5.07 1.38
C ARG A 46 -10.94 6.11 0.69
N GLY A 47 -9.67 5.77 0.48
CA GLY A 47 -8.74 6.61 -0.28
C GLY A 47 -9.19 6.81 -1.73
N LEU A 48 -9.69 5.74 -2.38
CA LEU A 48 -10.19 5.76 -3.75
C LEU A 48 -11.50 6.54 -3.94
N TYR A 49 -12.34 6.52 -2.92
CA TYR A 49 -13.68 7.12 -3.00
C TYR A 49 -13.65 8.64 -3.06
N ARG A 50 -12.63 9.28 -2.49
CA ARG A 50 -12.52 10.75 -2.46
C ARG A 50 -11.69 11.24 -3.65
N THR A 51 -12.10 12.36 -4.25
CA THR A 51 -11.25 13.13 -5.16
C THR A 51 -10.19 13.88 -4.33
N HIS A 52 -8.93 13.70 -4.66
CA HIS A 52 -7.79 14.32 -3.99
C HIS A 52 -6.62 14.48 -4.96
N ASP A 53 -5.79 15.48 -4.71
CA ASP A 53 -4.57 15.76 -5.47
C ASP A 53 -3.34 15.07 -4.86
N LEU A 54 -3.42 14.72 -3.57
CA LEU A 54 -2.38 14.03 -2.82
C LEU A 54 -2.95 12.78 -2.15
N ILE A 55 -2.27 11.64 -2.35
CA ILE A 55 -2.55 10.38 -1.67
C ILE A 55 -1.33 9.98 -0.84
N VAL A 56 -1.55 9.63 0.42
CA VAL A 56 -0.50 9.07 1.28
C VAL A 56 -0.94 7.68 1.74
N LEU A 57 -0.11 6.68 1.48
CA LEU A 57 -0.25 5.32 2.00
C LEU A 57 0.90 5.01 2.95
N ASP A 58 0.55 4.64 4.17
CA ASP A 58 1.48 4.22 5.18
C ASP A 58 1.38 2.70 5.37
N GLU A 59 2.45 1.99 4.98
CA GLU A 59 2.57 0.53 5.01
C GLU A 59 1.32 -0.24 4.51
N PRO A 60 0.82 0.04 3.29
CA PRO A 60 -0.48 -0.45 2.82
C PRO A 60 -0.57 -1.98 2.70
N THR A 61 0.53 -2.69 2.85
CA THR A 61 0.61 -4.15 2.64
C THR A 61 1.17 -4.93 3.84
N ALA A 62 1.23 -4.31 5.02
CA ALA A 62 1.87 -4.90 6.20
C ALA A 62 1.30 -6.28 6.63
N ALA A 63 0.01 -6.54 6.35
CA ALA A 63 -0.70 -7.77 6.74
C ALA A 63 -1.14 -8.65 5.55
N ILE A 64 -0.54 -8.46 4.37
CA ILE A 64 -0.98 -9.07 3.11
C ILE A 64 0.12 -9.96 2.54
N ASP A 65 -0.27 -11.03 1.84
CA ASP A 65 0.67 -11.91 1.15
C ASP A 65 1.34 -11.22 -0.06
N PRO A 66 2.52 -11.70 -0.53
CA PRO A 66 3.28 -11.04 -1.59
C PRO A 66 2.55 -10.91 -2.94
N ILE A 67 1.64 -11.83 -3.27
CA ILE A 67 0.89 -11.80 -4.53
C ILE A 67 -0.15 -10.68 -4.48
N GLU A 68 -0.91 -10.63 -3.41
CA GLU A 68 -1.92 -9.59 -3.17
C GLU A 68 -1.25 -8.22 -2.96
N GLU A 69 -0.07 -8.17 -2.32
CA GLU A 69 0.75 -6.97 -2.22
C GLU A 69 1.03 -6.37 -3.60
N SER A 70 1.55 -7.16 -4.52
CA SER A 70 1.87 -6.73 -5.89
C SER A 70 0.64 -6.21 -6.63
N ARG A 71 -0.54 -6.76 -6.33
CA ARG A 71 -1.82 -6.32 -6.89
C ARG A 71 -2.22 -4.95 -6.35
N ILE A 72 -2.13 -4.76 -5.04
CA ILE A 72 -2.47 -3.48 -4.38
C ILE A 72 -1.55 -2.36 -4.87
N TYR A 73 -0.25 -2.60 -4.98
CA TYR A 73 0.67 -1.59 -5.52
C TYR A 73 0.34 -1.22 -6.97
N ARG A 74 0.04 -2.19 -7.83
CA ARG A 74 -0.37 -1.89 -9.21
C ARG A 74 -1.66 -1.08 -9.27
N GLN A 75 -2.67 -1.44 -8.47
CA GLN A 75 -3.91 -0.67 -8.38
C GLN A 75 -3.63 0.76 -7.89
N PHE A 76 -2.78 0.90 -6.87
CA PHE A 76 -2.40 2.21 -6.37
C PHE A 76 -1.70 3.07 -7.43
N MET A 77 -0.77 2.51 -8.20
CA MET A 77 -0.10 3.21 -9.29
C MET A 77 -1.09 3.67 -10.37
N GLU A 78 -2.08 2.85 -10.73
CA GLU A 78 -3.13 3.24 -11.69
C GLU A 78 -3.98 4.42 -11.17
N ILE A 79 -4.34 4.41 -9.90
CA ILE A 79 -5.17 5.44 -9.27
C ILE A 79 -4.39 6.75 -9.05
N SER A 80 -3.07 6.63 -8.90
CA SER A 80 -2.16 7.76 -8.67
C SER A 80 -1.77 8.47 -9.98
N LYS A 81 -2.15 7.94 -11.13
CA LYS A 81 -1.94 8.63 -12.41
C LYS A 81 -2.51 10.04 -12.32
N ASP A 82 -1.73 11.03 -12.71
CA ASP A 82 -2.07 12.46 -12.66
C ASP A 82 -2.23 13.06 -11.25
N LYS A 83 -1.72 12.37 -10.20
CA LYS A 83 -1.76 12.83 -8.81
C LYS A 83 -0.39 12.75 -8.15
N THR A 84 -0.24 13.45 -7.04
CA THR A 84 0.91 13.25 -6.16
C THR A 84 0.62 12.08 -5.22
N ALA A 85 1.51 11.09 -5.20
CA ALA A 85 1.38 9.92 -4.34
C ALA A 85 2.63 9.73 -3.49
N ILE A 86 2.43 9.48 -2.19
CA ILE A 86 3.49 9.15 -1.26
C ILE A 86 3.19 7.77 -0.66
N ILE A 87 4.14 6.86 -0.77
CA ILE A 87 4.08 5.55 -0.13
C ILE A 87 5.17 5.48 0.92
N VAL A 88 4.78 5.25 2.17
CA VAL A 88 5.71 4.90 3.24
C VAL A 88 5.75 3.38 3.32
N THR A 89 6.93 2.79 3.15
CA THR A 89 7.09 1.34 3.19
C THR A 89 8.50 0.94 3.60
N HIS A 90 8.59 -0.18 4.28
CA HIS A 90 9.85 -0.89 4.50
C HIS A 90 10.05 -2.04 3.49
N ARG A 91 9.10 -2.28 2.59
CA ARG A 91 9.15 -3.32 1.54
C ARG A 91 9.66 -2.73 0.23
N LEU A 92 10.93 -3.01 -0.07
CA LEU A 92 11.64 -2.35 -1.17
C LEU A 92 11.36 -2.91 -2.56
N GLY A 93 10.63 -4.03 -2.67
CA GLY A 93 10.29 -4.65 -3.96
C GLY A 93 9.50 -3.73 -4.89
N SER A 94 8.62 -2.90 -4.34
CA SER A 94 7.75 -1.98 -5.08
C SER A 94 8.35 -0.59 -5.32
N VAL A 95 9.40 -0.19 -4.57
CA VAL A 95 9.95 1.17 -4.66
C VAL A 95 10.64 1.47 -6.00
N LYS A 96 11.01 0.45 -6.77
CA LYS A 96 11.62 0.61 -8.10
C LYS A 96 10.68 1.24 -9.13
N GLU A 97 9.38 1.19 -8.91
CA GLU A 97 8.35 1.76 -9.77
C GLU A 97 8.06 3.24 -9.45
N ALA A 98 8.57 3.74 -8.31
CA ALA A 98 8.37 5.14 -7.93
C ALA A 98 9.29 6.08 -8.74
N ASP A 99 8.78 7.27 -9.08
CA ASP A 99 9.57 8.33 -9.75
C ASP A 99 10.77 8.76 -8.90
N ARG A 100 10.56 8.82 -7.58
CA ARG A 100 11.59 9.18 -6.60
C ARG A 100 11.43 8.37 -5.33
N VAL A 101 12.54 8.03 -4.71
CA VAL A 101 12.60 7.40 -3.39
C VAL A 101 13.25 8.38 -2.42
N ILE A 102 12.60 8.60 -1.28
CA ILE A 102 13.14 9.38 -0.17
C ILE A 102 13.71 8.39 0.84
N VAL A 103 15.03 8.43 1.04
CA VAL A 103 15.71 7.60 2.03
C VAL A 103 15.85 8.38 3.32
N MET A 104 15.35 7.80 4.42
CA MET A 104 15.40 8.41 5.74
C MET A 104 16.24 7.56 6.71
N ASP A 105 17.04 8.22 7.54
CA ASP A 105 17.74 7.61 8.67
C ASP A 105 17.72 8.55 9.88
N LYS A 106 17.42 7.98 11.04
CA LYS A 106 17.37 8.72 12.33
C LYS A 106 16.57 10.03 12.25
N GLY A 107 15.42 9.99 11.57
CA GLY A 107 14.51 11.13 11.43
C GLY A 107 14.97 12.20 10.43
N LYS A 108 16.01 11.94 9.64
CA LYS A 108 16.53 12.86 8.63
C LYS A 108 16.46 12.26 7.24
N VAL A 109 16.17 13.09 6.26
CA VAL A 109 16.30 12.72 4.84
C VAL A 109 17.79 12.74 4.48
N ILE A 110 18.30 11.60 3.99
CA ILE A 110 19.72 11.46 3.63
C ILE A 110 19.93 11.39 2.12
N ALA A 111 18.91 10.97 1.35
CA ALA A 111 18.98 10.97 -0.11
C ALA A 111 17.57 11.05 -0.71
N ILE A 112 17.45 11.65 -1.89
CA ILE A 112 16.23 11.67 -2.72
C ILE A 112 16.67 11.50 -4.16
N ALA A 113 16.33 10.37 -4.78
CA ALA A 113 16.59 10.12 -6.20
C ALA A 113 15.77 8.91 -6.69
N PRO A 114 15.72 8.64 -8.01
CA PRO A 114 15.17 7.39 -8.53
C PRO A 114 15.94 6.17 -8.01
N HIS A 115 15.25 5.02 -7.92
CA HIS A 115 15.84 3.75 -7.48
C HIS A 115 17.21 3.45 -8.09
N ARG A 116 17.33 3.56 -9.42
CA ARG A 116 18.58 3.24 -10.15
C ARG A 116 19.77 4.11 -9.74
N GLU A 117 19.51 5.36 -9.38
CA GLU A 117 20.54 6.28 -8.91
C GLU A 117 20.92 5.99 -7.47
N LEU A 118 19.95 5.75 -6.59
CA LEU A 118 20.19 5.41 -5.18
C LEU A 118 20.97 4.11 -5.01
N MET A 119 20.75 3.13 -5.86
CA MET A 119 21.54 1.88 -5.87
C MET A 119 23.04 2.12 -6.08
N LYS A 120 23.41 3.22 -6.72
CA LYS A 120 24.82 3.60 -7.00
C LYS A 120 25.36 4.62 -6.00
N SER A 121 24.53 5.55 -5.56
CA SER A 121 24.95 6.73 -4.79
C SER A 121 24.65 6.65 -3.29
N CYS A 122 23.71 5.82 -2.86
CA CYS A 122 23.33 5.71 -1.45
C CYS A 122 23.58 4.31 -0.92
N ARG A 123 24.70 4.15 -0.18
CA ARG A 123 25.12 2.86 0.37
C ARG A 123 24.06 2.24 1.27
N LEU A 124 23.44 3.01 2.17
CA LEU A 124 22.39 2.52 3.06
C LEU A 124 21.22 1.93 2.26
N TYR A 125 20.75 2.66 1.23
CA TYR A 125 19.66 2.20 0.39
C TYR A 125 20.00 0.89 -0.34
N SER A 126 21.19 0.81 -0.95
CA SER A 126 21.62 -0.39 -1.68
C SER A 126 21.79 -1.61 -0.76
N GLU A 127 22.32 -1.41 0.45
CA GLU A 127 22.41 -2.48 1.46
C GLU A 127 21.02 -2.99 1.88
N MET A 128 20.08 -2.09 2.18
CA MET A 128 18.70 -2.45 2.53
C MET A 128 18.00 -3.19 1.39
N TYR A 129 18.11 -2.69 0.16
CA TYR A 129 17.50 -3.29 -1.01
C TYR A 129 18.04 -4.71 -1.27
N ASN A 130 19.34 -4.87 -1.27
CA ASN A 130 19.99 -6.17 -1.49
C ASN A 130 19.66 -7.18 -0.38
N ALA A 131 19.61 -6.74 0.87
CA ALA A 131 19.22 -7.60 1.98
C ALA A 131 17.80 -8.15 1.81
N GLN A 132 16.86 -7.35 1.31
CA GLN A 132 15.49 -7.82 1.05
C GLN A 132 15.39 -8.68 -0.21
N SER A 133 16.06 -8.34 -1.30
CA SER A 133 16.01 -9.11 -2.56
C SER A 133 16.53 -10.54 -2.39
N MET A 134 17.53 -10.75 -1.54
CA MET A 134 18.04 -12.09 -1.22
C MET A 134 17.00 -13.03 -0.59
N TRP A 135 15.96 -12.50 0.07
CA TRP A 135 14.89 -13.31 0.62
C TRP A 135 13.87 -13.73 -0.44
N TYR A 136 13.68 -12.92 -1.49
CA TYR A 136 12.74 -13.22 -2.58
C TYR A 136 13.31 -14.16 -3.65
N GLU A 137 14.65 -14.24 -3.80
CA GLU A 137 15.31 -15.14 -4.76
C GLU A 137 15.46 -16.58 -4.25
N LYS A 138 15.16 -16.85 -2.97
CA LYS A 138 15.33 -18.18 -2.34
C LYS A 138 14.03 -18.98 -2.23
N VAL A 139 12.94 -18.53 -2.86
CA VAL A 139 11.65 -19.24 -2.85
C VAL A 139 11.36 -19.85 -4.22
#